data_497c126284222148420a12d9ac7c4471
#
_entry.id   497c126284222148420a12d9ac7c4471
#
_cell.length_a   1.000
_cell.length_b   1.000
_cell.length_c   1.000
_cell.angle_alpha   90.00
_cell.angle_beta   90.00
_cell.angle_gamma   90.00
#
_symmetry.space_group_name_H-M   'P 1'
#
loop_
_entity.id
_entity.type
_entity.pdbx_description
1 polymer ?
#
loop_
_entity_poly.entity_id
_entity_poly.type
_entity_poly.pdbx_seq_one_letter_code
_entity_poly.pdbx_strand_id
1 'polypeptide(L)'
;MHPINVQLNSRVVSGDYSINEIVTLCNYQNIGIICDHKLYKNTKYVKGIIDKLINRYNTHLIFYDYKFEPSYQYLDYLMQGIRIKKLDLELDAWLGIGGGSSMDTAKGLAFLCSNPGPSIQYKGFPTGLKHPLPVIAIPSTAGSGSEVSFNASFIDEKSKTKLGINDKYNYPAVSI
;
A
#
# COMPACT_ATOMS: atom_id res chain seq x y z
N MET A 1 23.55 -29.30 8.78
CA MET A 1 22.81 -28.14 8.31
C MET A 1 21.47 -28.13 9.03
N HIS A 2 21.13 -27.09 9.77
CA HIS A 2 19.80 -26.98 10.37
C HIS A 2 18.79 -26.58 9.27
N PRO A 3 17.57 -27.14 9.29
CA PRO A 3 16.56 -26.78 8.32
C PRO A 3 16.19 -25.29 8.46
N ILE A 4 16.16 -24.58 7.33
CA ILE A 4 15.67 -23.19 7.26
C ILE A 4 14.18 -23.28 6.95
N ASN A 5 13.35 -22.80 7.87
CA ASN A 5 11.92 -22.69 7.65
C ASN A 5 11.58 -21.23 7.35
N VAL A 6 11.07 -20.94 6.15
CA VAL A 6 10.65 -19.61 5.73
C VAL A 6 9.14 -19.63 5.49
N GLN A 7 8.41 -18.84 6.25
CA GLN A 7 6.98 -18.63 6.04
C GLN A 7 6.76 -17.20 5.51
N LEU A 8 6.16 -17.09 4.34
CA LEU A 8 5.69 -15.82 3.77
C LEU A 8 4.21 -15.65 4.10
N ASN A 9 3.86 -14.49 4.66
CA ASN A 9 2.45 -14.15 4.93
C ASN A 9 1.77 -13.51 3.71
N SER A 10 2.55 -13.08 2.71
CA SER A 10 2.06 -12.57 1.44
C SER A 10 2.09 -13.66 0.37
N ARG A 11 1.05 -13.74 -0.47
CA ARG A 11 1.12 -14.51 -1.71
C ARG A 11 2.02 -13.77 -2.68
N VAL A 12 3.12 -14.39 -3.10
CA VAL A 12 4.04 -13.81 -4.08
C VAL A 12 3.80 -14.45 -5.44
N VAL A 13 3.61 -13.60 -6.46
CA VAL A 13 3.47 -13.99 -7.86
C VAL A 13 4.59 -13.32 -8.64
N SER A 14 5.52 -14.08 -9.17
CA SER A 14 6.69 -13.55 -9.88
C SER A 14 6.94 -14.34 -11.16
N GLY A 15 7.63 -13.70 -12.10
CA GLY A 15 7.97 -14.25 -13.41
C GLY A 15 7.51 -13.34 -14.54
N ASP A 16 7.84 -13.75 -15.77
CA ASP A 16 7.46 -13.01 -16.96
C ASP A 16 5.94 -12.91 -17.04
N TYR A 17 5.45 -11.69 -17.26
CA TYR A 17 4.03 -11.38 -17.36
C TYR A 17 3.20 -11.57 -16.07
N SER A 18 3.81 -11.80 -14.89
CA SER A 18 3.11 -11.94 -13.61
C SER A 18 2.12 -10.82 -13.35
N ILE A 19 2.43 -9.60 -13.78
CA ILE A 19 1.57 -8.43 -13.63
C ILE A 19 0.20 -8.58 -14.35
N ASN A 20 0.11 -9.41 -15.36
CA ASN A 20 -1.17 -9.66 -16.03
C ASN A 20 -2.15 -10.41 -15.12
N GLU A 21 -1.62 -11.12 -14.13
CA GLU A 21 -2.42 -11.82 -13.12
C GLU A 21 -3.15 -10.87 -12.16
N ILE A 22 -2.77 -9.57 -12.13
CA ILE A 22 -3.42 -8.59 -11.24
C ILE A 22 -4.93 -8.57 -11.41
N VAL A 23 -5.41 -8.74 -12.65
CA VAL A 23 -6.84 -8.73 -12.98
C VAL A 23 -7.56 -9.97 -12.44
N THR A 24 -6.86 -11.11 -12.34
CA THR A 24 -7.42 -12.36 -11.82
C THR A 24 -7.26 -12.48 -10.30
N LEU A 25 -6.26 -11.80 -9.73
CA LEU A 25 -5.96 -11.81 -8.31
C LEU A 25 -6.79 -10.80 -7.51
N CYS A 26 -7.33 -9.78 -8.18
CA CYS A 26 -8.20 -8.78 -7.57
C CYS A 26 -9.66 -9.24 -7.57
N ASN A 27 -10.09 -9.85 -6.47
CA ASN A 27 -11.51 -10.17 -6.23
C ASN A 27 -12.27 -9.00 -5.57
N TYR A 28 -11.81 -7.76 -5.84
CA TYR A 28 -12.33 -6.54 -5.25
C TYR A 28 -13.03 -5.72 -6.33
N GLN A 29 -14.03 -4.92 -5.96
CA GLN A 29 -14.78 -4.07 -6.89
C GLN A 29 -14.31 -2.61 -6.82
N ASN A 30 -14.00 -2.12 -5.63
CA ASN A 30 -13.64 -0.73 -5.37
C ASN A 30 -12.19 -0.68 -4.85
N ILE A 31 -11.27 -0.15 -5.63
CA ILE A 31 -9.84 -0.21 -5.35
C ILE A 31 -9.23 1.18 -5.25
N GLY A 32 -8.62 1.47 -4.10
CA GLY A 32 -7.73 2.62 -3.97
C GLY A 32 -6.36 2.29 -4.58
N ILE A 33 -5.81 3.18 -5.39
CA ILE A 33 -4.50 2.97 -6.03
C ILE A 33 -3.57 4.09 -5.62
N ILE A 34 -2.43 3.74 -5.02
CA ILE A 34 -1.28 4.63 -4.85
C ILE A 34 -0.24 4.27 -5.89
N CYS A 35 0.07 5.21 -6.79
CA CYS A 35 1.08 5.01 -7.82
C CYS A 35 2.15 6.10 -7.77
N ASP A 36 3.42 5.71 -7.84
CA ASP A 36 4.52 6.67 -8.03
C ASP A 36 4.32 7.45 -9.33
N HIS A 37 4.25 8.79 -9.23
CA HIS A 37 3.93 9.65 -10.35
C HIS A 37 5.00 9.64 -11.45
N LYS A 38 6.27 9.57 -11.06
CA LYS A 38 7.37 9.50 -12.03
C LYS A 38 7.36 8.18 -12.77
N LEU A 39 7.09 7.09 -12.04
CA LEU A 39 6.96 5.76 -12.63
C LEU A 39 5.81 5.72 -13.66
N TYR A 40 4.64 6.25 -13.30
CA TYR A 40 3.50 6.36 -14.21
C TYR A 40 3.83 7.17 -15.46
N LYS A 41 4.48 8.34 -15.30
CA LYS A 41 4.83 9.20 -16.44
C LYS A 41 5.84 8.58 -17.40
N ASN A 42 6.83 7.87 -16.86
CA ASN A 42 7.98 7.41 -17.62
C ASN A 42 7.88 5.95 -18.11
N THR A 43 6.85 5.21 -17.69
CA THR A 43 6.75 3.78 -17.98
C THR A 43 5.40 3.45 -18.63
N LYS A 44 5.40 3.25 -19.96
CA LYS A 44 4.20 2.85 -20.72
C LYS A 44 3.53 1.60 -20.15
N TYR A 45 4.33 0.70 -19.61
CA TYR A 45 3.87 -0.55 -19.02
C TYR A 45 3.00 -0.30 -17.78
N VAL A 46 3.47 0.53 -16.84
CA VAL A 46 2.70 0.89 -15.63
C VAL A 46 1.42 1.63 -15.98
N LYS A 47 1.49 2.55 -16.95
CA LYS A 47 0.31 3.22 -17.47
C LYS A 47 -0.71 2.21 -18.02
N GLY A 48 -0.28 1.27 -18.83
CA GLY A 48 -1.15 0.22 -19.38
C GLY A 48 -1.80 -0.68 -18.30
N ILE A 49 -1.11 -0.94 -17.19
CA ILE A 49 -1.67 -1.67 -16.05
C ILE A 49 -2.78 -0.84 -15.40
N ILE A 50 -2.51 0.43 -15.09
CA ILE A 50 -3.49 1.32 -14.47
C ILE A 50 -4.71 1.48 -15.36
N ASP A 51 -4.54 1.66 -16.68
CA ASP A 51 -5.63 1.75 -17.64
C ASP A 51 -6.50 0.48 -17.62
N LYS A 52 -5.89 -0.72 -17.57
CA LYS A 52 -6.63 -1.99 -17.41
C LYS A 52 -7.43 -2.06 -16.12
N LEU A 53 -6.85 -1.58 -15.02
CA LEU A 53 -7.52 -1.57 -13.71
C LEU A 53 -8.72 -0.60 -13.72
N ILE A 54 -8.54 0.61 -14.24
CA ILE A 54 -9.60 1.63 -14.35
C ILE A 54 -10.76 1.13 -15.21
N ASN A 55 -10.47 0.41 -16.29
CA ASN A 55 -11.51 -0.13 -17.17
C ASN A 55 -12.29 -1.32 -16.57
N ARG A 56 -11.74 -1.98 -15.55
CA ARG A 56 -12.35 -3.18 -14.97
C ARG A 56 -12.97 -2.96 -13.60
N TYR A 57 -12.42 -2.05 -12.82
CA TYR A 57 -12.79 -1.83 -11.43
C TYR A 57 -13.21 -0.38 -11.20
N ASN A 58 -14.00 -0.16 -10.17
CA ASN A 58 -14.22 1.18 -9.64
C ASN A 58 -12.94 1.62 -8.88
N THR A 59 -12.18 2.55 -9.45
CA THR A 59 -10.86 2.88 -8.93
C THR A 59 -10.76 4.31 -8.44
N HIS A 60 -10.02 4.51 -7.35
CA HIS A 60 -9.61 5.81 -6.87
C HIS A 60 -8.08 5.93 -6.93
N LEU A 61 -7.59 6.61 -7.96
CA LEU A 61 -6.15 6.78 -8.20
C LEU A 61 -5.60 8.00 -7.50
N ILE A 62 -4.55 7.82 -6.71
CA ILE A 62 -3.77 8.87 -6.07
C ILE A 62 -2.32 8.74 -6.55
N PHE A 63 -1.77 9.81 -7.12
CA PHE A 63 -0.36 9.84 -7.45
C PHE A 63 0.47 10.20 -6.24
N TYR A 64 1.44 9.34 -5.92
CA TYR A 64 2.47 9.64 -4.96
C TYR A 64 3.52 10.54 -5.63
N ASP A 65 3.49 11.81 -5.30
CA ASP A 65 4.42 12.84 -5.82
C ASP A 65 5.15 13.56 -4.68
N TYR A 66 5.22 12.94 -3.54
CA TYR A 66 5.91 13.50 -2.39
C TYR A 66 7.43 13.34 -2.54
N LYS A 67 8.16 14.44 -2.40
CA LYS A 67 9.62 14.46 -2.65
C LYS A 67 10.45 13.77 -1.58
N PHE A 68 9.83 13.51 -0.42
CA PHE A 68 10.47 12.93 0.75
C PHE A 68 9.87 11.55 1.05
N GLU A 69 10.43 10.85 2.02
CA GLU A 69 9.78 9.65 2.56
C GLU A 69 8.42 10.01 3.18
N PRO A 70 7.42 9.11 3.13
CA PRO A 70 6.09 9.42 3.64
C PRO A 70 6.13 9.70 5.13
N SER A 71 5.38 10.73 5.54
CA SER A 71 5.22 11.10 6.95
C SER A 71 3.83 10.76 7.46
N TYR A 72 3.66 10.70 8.79
CA TYR A 72 2.35 10.56 9.42
C TYR A 72 1.42 11.72 9.03
N GLN A 73 1.95 12.93 8.94
CA GLN A 73 1.21 14.12 8.54
C GLN A 73 0.72 14.03 7.09
N TYR A 74 1.56 13.53 6.20
CA TYR A 74 1.17 13.28 4.80
C TYR A 74 0.12 12.19 4.70
N LEU A 75 0.23 11.11 5.49
CA LEU A 75 -0.76 10.04 5.54
C LEU A 75 -2.12 10.55 6.04
N ASP A 76 -2.13 11.38 7.08
CA ASP A 76 -3.35 12.01 7.60
C ASP A 76 -3.99 12.96 6.58
N TYR A 77 -3.17 13.74 5.85
CA TYR A 77 -3.64 14.60 4.76
C TYR A 77 -4.36 13.80 3.66
N LEU A 78 -3.77 12.71 3.21
CA LEU A 78 -4.39 11.84 2.21
C LEU A 78 -5.70 11.23 2.75
N MET A 79 -5.67 10.73 3.99
CA MET A 79 -6.84 10.11 4.61
C MET A 79 -7.99 11.10 4.82
N GLN A 80 -7.71 12.36 5.11
CA GLN A 80 -8.72 13.41 5.17
C GLN A 80 -9.46 13.55 3.83
N GLY A 81 -8.74 13.60 2.71
CA GLY A 81 -9.33 13.66 1.37
C GLY A 81 -10.20 12.45 1.05
N ILE A 82 -9.78 11.27 1.48
CA ILE A 82 -10.51 10.00 1.32
C ILE A 82 -11.82 10.03 2.11
N ARG A 83 -11.80 10.47 3.38
CA ARG A 83 -12.98 10.56 4.25
C ARG A 83 -13.99 11.61 3.80
N ILE A 84 -13.53 12.76 3.32
CA ILE A 84 -14.43 13.80 2.75
C ILE A 84 -15.26 13.22 1.60
N LYS A 85 -14.68 12.33 0.81
CA LYS A 85 -15.35 11.64 -0.30
C LYS A 85 -16.04 10.35 0.12
N LYS A 86 -16.00 9.96 1.40
CA LYS A 86 -16.53 8.72 1.96
C LYS A 86 -15.94 7.43 1.36
N LEU A 87 -14.80 7.54 0.70
CA LEU A 87 -14.14 6.39 0.05
C LEU A 87 -13.63 5.35 1.05
N ASP A 88 -13.31 5.75 2.28
CA ASP A 88 -12.95 4.83 3.38
C ASP A 88 -14.04 3.81 3.73
N LEU A 89 -15.31 4.10 3.38
CA LEU A 89 -16.45 3.22 3.57
C LEU A 89 -16.79 2.38 2.32
N GLU A 90 -16.26 2.76 1.16
CA GLU A 90 -16.59 2.16 -0.13
C GLU A 90 -15.48 1.25 -0.66
N LEU A 91 -14.22 1.56 -0.33
CA LEU A 91 -13.08 0.79 -0.82
C LEU A 91 -13.01 -0.61 -0.19
N ASP A 92 -12.72 -1.59 -1.05
CA ASP A 92 -12.56 -3.00 -0.67
C ASP A 92 -11.09 -3.39 -0.48
N ALA A 93 -10.18 -2.69 -1.17
CA ALA A 93 -8.75 -2.97 -1.17
C ALA A 93 -7.92 -1.74 -1.56
N TRP A 94 -6.62 -1.81 -1.28
CA TRP A 94 -5.63 -0.85 -1.75
C TRP A 94 -4.57 -1.52 -2.61
N LEU A 95 -4.09 -0.81 -3.60
CA LEU A 95 -3.00 -1.22 -4.48
C LEU A 95 -1.86 -0.19 -4.37
N GLY A 96 -0.65 -0.64 -4.07
CA GLY A 96 0.56 0.18 -4.06
C GLY A 96 1.47 -0.18 -5.23
N ILE A 97 1.70 0.76 -6.16
CA ILE A 97 2.60 0.59 -7.32
C ILE A 97 3.78 1.55 -7.19
N GLY A 98 4.98 1.03 -7.04
CA GLY A 98 6.17 1.88 -6.92
C GLY A 98 7.22 1.32 -5.98
N GLY A 99 8.04 2.19 -5.42
CA GLY A 99 8.98 1.85 -4.37
C GLY A 99 8.32 1.68 -3.00
N GLY A 100 9.13 1.46 -1.96
CA GLY A 100 8.65 1.29 -0.58
C GLY A 100 7.70 2.37 -0.13
N SER A 101 7.97 3.63 -0.47
CA SER A 101 7.13 4.79 -0.09
C SER A 101 5.68 4.68 -0.61
N SER A 102 5.49 4.27 -1.86
CA SER A 102 4.15 4.08 -2.44
C SER A 102 3.43 2.90 -1.78
N MET A 103 4.13 1.79 -1.57
CA MET A 103 3.56 0.60 -0.94
C MET A 103 3.24 0.84 0.54
N ASP A 104 4.12 1.51 1.29
CA ASP A 104 3.88 1.86 2.69
C ASP A 104 2.72 2.84 2.84
N THR A 105 2.58 3.81 1.91
CA THR A 105 1.42 4.72 1.89
C THR A 105 0.13 3.94 1.66
N ALA A 106 0.11 2.99 0.71
CA ALA A 106 -1.06 2.14 0.48
C ALA A 106 -1.44 1.30 1.72
N LYS A 107 -0.45 0.71 2.41
CA LYS A 107 -0.66 -0.01 3.68
C LYS A 107 -1.22 0.91 4.77
N GLY A 108 -0.63 2.10 4.94
CA GLY A 108 -1.09 3.08 5.93
C GLY A 108 -2.53 3.52 5.70
N LEU A 109 -2.92 3.78 4.44
CA LEU A 109 -4.29 4.12 4.09
C LEU A 109 -5.25 2.96 4.32
N ALA A 110 -4.87 1.75 3.91
CA ALA A 110 -5.63 0.53 4.16
C ALA A 110 -5.88 0.32 5.66
N PHE A 111 -4.85 0.57 6.48
CA PHE A 111 -4.92 0.49 7.93
C PHE A 111 -5.89 1.54 8.50
N LEU A 112 -5.80 2.81 8.07
CA LEU A 112 -6.62 3.90 8.57
C LEU A 112 -8.09 3.85 8.11
N CYS A 113 -8.41 3.13 7.04
CA CYS A 113 -9.81 2.86 6.66
C CYS A 113 -10.53 2.07 7.76
N SER A 114 -9.86 1.12 8.40
CA SER A 114 -10.44 0.30 9.45
C SER A 114 -10.20 0.84 10.87
N ASN A 115 -9.17 1.67 11.05
CA ASN A 115 -8.71 2.17 12.34
C ASN A 115 -8.69 3.71 12.31
N PRO A 116 -9.82 4.37 12.68
CA PRO A 116 -9.94 5.82 12.59
C PRO A 116 -9.11 6.55 13.64
N GLY A 117 -8.75 7.79 13.36
CA GLY A 117 -7.98 8.68 14.23
C GLY A 117 -6.70 9.18 13.56
N PRO A 118 -5.89 10.00 14.25
CA PRO A 118 -4.60 10.45 13.75
C PRO A 118 -3.64 9.27 13.58
N SER A 119 -2.96 9.18 12.44
CA SER A 119 -2.06 8.07 12.13
C SER A 119 -0.91 7.90 13.13
N ILE A 120 -0.44 9.01 13.70
CA ILE A 120 0.67 9.00 14.67
C ILE A 120 0.38 8.20 15.95
N GLN A 121 -0.89 8.04 16.34
CA GLN A 121 -1.26 7.24 17.52
C GLN A 121 -0.95 5.74 17.34
N TYR A 122 -0.78 5.32 16.10
CA TYR A 122 -0.48 3.93 15.73
C TYR A 122 1.01 3.68 15.48
N LYS A 123 1.87 4.68 15.77
CA LYS A 123 3.32 4.56 15.64
C LYS A 123 3.86 3.43 16.51
N GLY A 124 4.65 2.54 15.93
CA GLY A 124 5.27 1.41 16.65
C GLY A 124 4.48 0.12 16.48
N PHE A 125 4.09 -0.51 17.58
CA PHE A 125 3.37 -1.78 17.64
C PHE A 125 2.01 -1.58 18.34
N PRO A 126 1.03 -1.03 17.66
CA PRO A 126 -0.27 -0.79 18.25
C PRO A 126 -1.01 -2.11 18.52
N THR A 127 -1.96 -2.07 19.47
CA THR A 127 -2.77 -3.25 19.87
C THR A 127 -4.26 -2.93 19.84
N GLY A 128 -5.10 -3.97 19.85
CA GLY A 128 -6.56 -3.80 19.89
C GLY A 128 -7.16 -3.28 18.58
N LEU A 129 -6.52 -3.58 17.47
CA LEU A 129 -6.85 -3.04 16.15
C LEU A 129 -7.87 -3.89 15.40
N LYS A 130 -8.59 -3.22 14.49
CA LYS A 130 -9.35 -3.90 13.44
C LYS A 130 -8.40 -4.28 12.29
N HIS A 131 -8.73 -5.37 11.61
CA HIS A 131 -8.01 -5.77 10.40
C HIS A 131 -8.04 -4.63 9.36
N PRO A 132 -6.89 -4.26 8.79
CA PRO A 132 -6.84 -3.33 7.68
C PRO A 132 -7.52 -3.89 6.42
N LEU A 133 -7.86 -3.04 5.49
CA LEU A 133 -8.21 -3.48 4.15
C LEU A 133 -7.03 -4.23 3.51
N PRO A 134 -7.29 -5.23 2.67
CA PRO A 134 -6.23 -5.95 1.96
C PRO A 134 -5.43 -5.02 1.05
N VAL A 135 -4.13 -5.28 0.96
CA VAL A 135 -3.21 -4.54 0.10
C VAL A 135 -2.62 -5.48 -0.95
N ILE A 136 -2.56 -4.99 -2.18
CA ILE A 136 -1.79 -5.60 -3.27
C ILE A 136 -0.56 -4.73 -3.50
N ALA A 137 0.61 -5.31 -3.54
CA ALA A 137 1.87 -4.59 -3.74
C ALA A 137 2.51 -4.94 -5.07
N ILE A 138 2.90 -3.91 -5.83
CA ILE A 138 3.65 -4.04 -7.09
C ILE A 138 4.95 -3.25 -6.95
N PRO A 139 6.04 -3.89 -6.55
CA PRO A 139 7.31 -3.22 -6.36
C PRO A 139 7.94 -2.83 -7.69
N SER A 140 8.47 -1.61 -7.77
CA SER A 140 9.27 -1.12 -8.90
C SER A 140 10.75 -1.01 -8.57
N THR A 141 11.13 -1.26 -7.33
CA THR A 141 12.51 -1.16 -6.83
C THR A 141 12.86 -2.41 -6.02
N ALA A 142 14.05 -2.95 -6.25
CA ALA A 142 14.62 -3.99 -5.40
C ALA A 142 15.28 -3.34 -4.18
N GLY A 143 14.80 -3.64 -2.97
CA GLY A 143 15.48 -3.17 -1.77
C GLY A 143 14.61 -2.98 -0.52
N SER A 144 13.43 -2.38 -0.62
CA SER A 144 12.62 -2.07 0.58
C SER A 144 12.02 -3.29 1.26
N GLY A 145 11.66 -4.33 0.50
CA GLY A 145 10.93 -5.50 1.00
C GLY A 145 9.53 -5.18 1.51
N SER A 146 9.02 -3.96 1.23
CA SER A 146 7.69 -3.54 1.71
C SER A 146 6.58 -4.43 1.17
N GLU A 147 6.77 -5.03 0.00
CA GLU A 147 5.84 -5.96 -0.65
C GLU A 147 5.62 -7.28 0.10
N VAL A 148 6.53 -7.62 1.02
CA VAL A 148 6.49 -8.87 1.82
C VAL A 148 6.69 -8.64 3.31
N SER A 149 6.54 -7.40 3.78
CA SER A 149 6.72 -7.04 5.20
C SER A 149 5.45 -6.49 5.84
N PHE A 150 5.34 -6.63 7.16
CA PHE A 150 4.23 -6.09 7.97
C PHE A 150 4.41 -4.62 8.35
N ASN A 151 5.57 -4.05 8.09
CA ASN A 151 5.89 -2.68 8.44
C ASN A 151 5.40 -1.72 7.35
N ALA A 152 4.71 -0.65 7.75
CA ALA A 152 4.44 0.52 6.92
C ALA A 152 5.20 1.71 7.52
N SER A 153 6.31 2.11 6.90
CA SER A 153 7.26 3.08 7.45
C SER A 153 6.87 4.52 7.20
N PHE A 154 6.84 5.34 8.26
CA PHE A 154 6.53 6.77 8.19
C PHE A 154 7.50 7.59 9.04
N ILE A 155 7.74 8.84 8.61
CA ILE A 155 8.49 9.82 9.39
C ILE A 155 7.51 10.60 10.27
N ASP A 156 7.83 10.72 11.54
CA ASP A 156 7.23 11.69 12.43
C ASP A 156 7.94 13.03 12.24
N GLU A 157 7.28 13.99 11.61
CA GLU A 157 7.88 15.30 11.29
C GLU A 157 8.24 16.11 12.52
N LYS A 158 7.59 15.85 13.69
CA LYS A 158 7.89 16.54 14.92
C LYS A 158 9.17 16.02 15.57
N SER A 159 9.26 14.70 15.76
CA SER A 159 10.42 14.07 16.40
C SER A 159 11.57 13.77 15.43
N LYS A 160 11.35 13.91 14.12
CA LYS A 160 12.30 13.55 13.04
C LYS A 160 12.75 12.08 13.09
N THR A 161 11.93 11.22 13.70
CA THR A 161 12.20 9.79 13.79
C THR A 161 11.40 9.02 12.75
N LYS A 162 11.98 7.95 12.22
CA LYS A 162 11.31 7.01 11.33
C LYS A 162 10.92 5.77 12.12
N LEU A 163 9.64 5.51 12.24
CA LEU A 163 9.09 4.29 12.81
C LEU A 163 7.71 4.07 12.21
N GLY A 164 7.48 2.88 11.70
CA GLY A 164 6.24 2.58 11.00
C GLY A 164 5.10 2.17 11.92
N ILE A 165 3.96 1.90 11.29
CA ILE A 165 2.84 1.16 11.85
C ILE A 165 3.16 -0.31 11.63
N ASN A 166 3.45 -1.05 12.70
CA ASN A 166 3.83 -2.45 12.65
C ASN A 166 2.68 -3.31 13.16
N ASP A 167 2.00 -3.97 12.25
CA ASP A 167 0.91 -4.86 12.59
C ASP A 167 0.98 -6.14 11.74
N LYS A 168 0.77 -7.29 12.36
CA LYS A 168 0.83 -8.60 11.68
C LYS A 168 -0.16 -8.73 10.51
N TYR A 169 -1.17 -7.88 10.43
CA TYR A 169 -2.15 -7.84 9.35
C TYR A 169 -1.80 -6.85 8.23
N ASN A 170 -0.70 -6.07 8.39
CA ASN A 170 -0.20 -5.15 7.37
C ASN A 170 0.62 -5.82 6.25
N TYR A 171 0.81 -7.14 6.32
CA TYR A 171 1.38 -7.83 5.17
C TYR A 171 0.48 -7.63 3.94
N PRO A 172 1.04 -7.27 2.78
CA PRO A 172 0.27 -7.33 1.54
C PRO A 172 -0.33 -8.70 1.34
N ALA A 173 -1.61 -8.76 0.96
CA ALA A 173 -2.28 -10.03 0.65
C ALA A 173 -1.64 -10.69 -0.58
N VAL A 174 -1.24 -9.87 -1.55
CA VAL A 174 -0.56 -10.30 -2.78
C VAL A 174 0.59 -9.33 -3.10
N SER A 175 1.71 -9.87 -3.53
CA SER A 175 2.86 -9.18 -4.13
C SER A 175 3.08 -9.70 -5.54
N ILE A 176 3.22 -8.81 -6.52
CA ILE A 176 3.36 -9.16 -7.93
C ILE A 176 4.62 -8.54 -8.52
#